data_b60baf3f808325517b635a7c671a1dce
#
_entry.id   b60baf3f808325517b635a7c671a1dce
#
_cell.length_a   1.000
_cell.length_b   1.000
_cell.length_c   1.000
_cell.angle_alpha   90.00
_cell.angle_beta   90.00
_cell.angle_gamma   90.00
#
_symmetry.space_group_name_H-M   'P 1'
#
loop_
_entity.id
_entity.type
_entity.pdbx_description
1 polymer ?
#
loop_
_entity_poly.entity_id
_entity_poly.type
_entity_poly.pdbx_seq_one_letter_code
_entity_poly.pdbx_strand_id
1 'polypeptide(L)'
;MTVRITNEILYDIADLADNIEENFGSQYADVFEQEMKETLENLGDRYNQYPGTEIFYRGSEIRKIVMRPSIVFFVVLEDGVHALRALRQERNWSKILRTEINYTY
;
A
#
# COMPACT_ATOMS: atom_id res chain seq x y z
N MET A 1 13.90 6.93 -6.60
CA MET A 1 14.25 6.43 -5.25
C MET A 1 14.01 4.93 -5.16
N THR A 2 14.73 4.25 -4.30
CA THR A 2 14.51 2.83 -4.01
C THR A 2 13.16 2.64 -3.34
N VAL A 3 12.46 1.56 -3.70
CA VAL A 3 11.19 1.19 -3.06
C VAL A 3 11.42 -0.02 -2.15
N ARG A 4 11.04 0.12 -0.89
CA ARG A 4 11.11 -0.96 0.09
C ARG A 4 9.69 -1.43 0.42
N ILE A 5 9.51 -2.74 0.44
CA ILE A 5 8.21 -3.39 0.59
C ILE A 5 8.17 -4.06 1.97
N THR A 6 7.19 -3.72 2.78
CA THR A 6 7.01 -4.35 4.09
C THR A 6 6.43 -5.76 3.94
N ASN A 7 6.65 -6.61 4.94
CA ASN A 7 5.96 -7.90 5.00
C ASN A 7 4.45 -7.69 5.19
N GLU A 8 4.08 -6.65 5.93
CA GLU A 8 2.67 -6.32 6.19
C GLU A 8 1.90 -6.05 4.89
N ILE A 9 2.47 -5.27 3.96
CA ILE A 9 1.80 -5.01 2.69
C ILE A 9 1.73 -6.26 1.81
N LEU A 10 2.72 -7.14 1.88
CA LEU A 10 2.69 -8.41 1.14
C LEU A 10 1.53 -9.30 1.60
N TYR A 11 1.30 -9.38 2.91
CA TYR A 11 0.14 -10.09 3.45
C TYR A 11 -1.17 -9.43 3.05
N ASP A 12 -1.22 -8.10 3.10
CA ASP A 12 -2.40 -7.34 2.67
C ASP A 12 -2.76 -7.63 1.21
N ILE A 13 -1.76 -7.62 0.33
CA ILE A 13 -1.97 -7.86 -1.11
C ILE A 13 -2.49 -9.30 -1.33
N ALA A 14 -1.92 -10.28 -0.62
CA ALA A 14 -2.37 -11.66 -0.72
C ALA A 14 -3.84 -11.79 -0.28
N ASP A 15 -4.21 -11.18 0.84
CA ASP A 15 -5.59 -11.19 1.33
C ASP A 15 -6.55 -10.51 0.36
N LEU A 16 -6.16 -9.37 -0.21
CA LEU A 16 -6.97 -8.66 -1.19
C LEU A 16 -7.17 -9.50 -2.45
N ALA A 17 -6.11 -10.13 -2.94
CA ALA A 17 -6.17 -10.99 -4.13
C ALA A 17 -7.09 -12.20 -3.90
N ASP A 18 -6.99 -12.84 -2.74
CA ASP A 18 -7.84 -13.97 -2.37
C ASP A 18 -9.31 -13.56 -2.32
N ASN A 19 -9.60 -12.40 -1.74
CA ASN A 19 -10.95 -11.88 -1.68
C ASN A 19 -11.53 -11.58 -3.07
N ILE A 20 -10.72 -11.01 -3.95
CA ILE A 20 -11.12 -10.73 -5.32
C ILE A 20 -11.37 -12.04 -6.08
N GLU A 21 -10.50 -13.03 -5.91
CA GLU A 21 -10.67 -14.33 -6.55
C GLU A 21 -11.96 -15.02 -6.12
N GLU A 22 -12.25 -15.03 -4.81
CA GLU A 22 -13.47 -15.64 -4.27
C GLU A 22 -14.74 -14.98 -4.80
N ASN A 23 -14.75 -13.66 -4.97
CA ASN A 23 -15.94 -12.91 -5.34
C ASN A 23 -16.10 -12.67 -6.83
N PHE A 24 -14.98 -12.63 -7.59
CA PHE A 24 -15.01 -12.23 -9.01
C PHE A 24 -14.24 -13.17 -9.93
N GLY A 25 -13.47 -14.11 -9.39
CA GLY A 25 -12.71 -15.08 -10.17
C GLY A 25 -11.24 -14.73 -10.34
N SER A 26 -10.45 -15.72 -10.80
CA SER A 26 -9.00 -15.62 -10.88
C SER A 26 -8.51 -14.56 -11.88
N GLN A 27 -9.27 -14.30 -12.94
CA GLN A 27 -8.90 -13.29 -13.93
C GLN A 27 -8.81 -11.89 -13.31
N TYR A 28 -9.78 -11.56 -12.46
CA TYR A 28 -9.78 -10.26 -11.78
C TYR A 28 -8.68 -10.16 -10.73
N ALA A 29 -8.39 -11.26 -10.03
CA ALA A 29 -7.29 -11.31 -9.09
C ALA A 29 -5.94 -11.11 -9.79
N ASP A 30 -5.74 -11.73 -10.96
CA ASP A 30 -4.52 -11.58 -11.75
C ASP A 30 -4.33 -10.14 -12.22
N VAL A 31 -5.39 -9.49 -12.68
CA VAL A 31 -5.34 -8.06 -13.08
C VAL A 31 -4.98 -7.18 -11.89
N PHE A 32 -5.59 -7.43 -10.73
CA PHE A 32 -5.29 -6.68 -9.51
C PHE A 32 -3.82 -6.83 -9.11
N GLU A 33 -3.30 -8.05 -9.10
CA GLU A 33 -1.90 -8.31 -8.75
C GLU A 33 -0.93 -7.64 -9.72
N GLN A 34 -1.24 -7.65 -11.02
CA GLN A 34 -0.41 -7.00 -12.03
C GLN A 34 -0.41 -5.48 -11.85
N GLU A 35 -1.57 -4.87 -11.63
CA GLU A 35 -1.67 -3.44 -11.39
C GLU A 35 -0.93 -3.02 -10.11
N MET A 36 -1.05 -3.82 -9.06
CA MET A 36 -0.34 -3.58 -7.81
C MET A 36 1.16 -3.63 -8.00
N LYS A 37 1.65 -4.64 -8.71
CA LYS A 37 3.07 -4.80 -9.01
C LYS A 37 3.60 -3.58 -9.77
N GLU A 38 2.90 -3.15 -10.81
CA GLU A 38 3.31 -1.99 -11.61
C GLU A 38 3.31 -0.71 -10.78
N THR A 39 2.29 -0.53 -9.95
CA THR A 39 2.19 0.65 -9.07
C THR A 39 3.38 0.71 -8.10
N LEU A 40 3.71 -0.40 -7.47
CA LEU A 40 4.84 -0.46 -6.52
C LEU A 40 6.18 -0.30 -7.24
N GLU A 41 6.36 -0.90 -8.41
CA GLU A 41 7.59 -0.75 -9.19
C GLU A 41 7.85 0.70 -9.63
N ASN A 42 6.78 1.44 -9.94
CA ASN A 42 6.90 2.83 -10.40
C ASN A 42 6.90 3.85 -9.25
N LEU A 43 6.68 3.41 -8.03
CA LEU A 43 6.50 4.31 -6.90
C LEU A 43 7.76 5.15 -6.60
N GLY A 44 8.94 4.58 -6.84
CA GLY A 44 10.20 5.30 -6.65
C GLY A 44 10.34 6.55 -7.52
N ASP A 45 9.65 6.59 -8.66
CA ASP A 45 9.66 7.73 -9.59
C ASP A 45 8.44 8.63 -9.42
N ARG A 46 7.34 8.10 -8.89
CA ARG A 46 6.04 8.80 -8.87
C ARG A 46 5.55 9.20 -7.48
N TYR A 47 6.33 8.97 -6.44
CA TYR A 47 5.90 9.15 -5.06
C TYR A 47 5.33 10.55 -4.76
N ASN A 48 5.86 11.59 -5.39
CA ASN A 48 5.44 12.98 -5.12
C ASN A 48 4.15 13.39 -5.82
N GLN A 49 3.53 12.50 -6.60
CA GLN A 49 2.24 12.74 -7.25
C GLN A 49 1.05 12.45 -6.33
N TYR A 50 1.27 11.81 -5.20
CA TYR A 50 0.20 11.28 -4.36
C TYR A 50 -0.02 12.13 -3.11
N PRO A 51 -1.30 12.30 -2.70
CA PRO A 51 -1.64 13.14 -1.56
C PRO A 51 -1.29 12.51 -0.23
N GLY A 52 -1.15 13.36 0.80
CA GLY A 52 -0.92 12.92 2.17
C GLY A 52 -2.19 12.51 2.89
N THR A 53 -2.01 11.84 4.02
CA THR A 53 -3.10 11.37 4.89
C THR A 53 -3.24 12.19 6.17
N GLU A 54 -2.32 13.11 6.43
CA GLU A 54 -2.16 13.82 7.71
C GLU A 54 -1.75 12.90 8.87
N ILE A 55 -1.35 11.68 8.58
CA ILE A 55 -0.79 10.72 9.54
C ILE A 55 0.70 10.60 9.27
N PHE A 56 1.51 10.59 10.32
CA PHE A 56 2.97 10.62 10.20
C PHE A 56 3.59 9.33 10.73
N TYR A 57 4.65 8.91 10.07
CA TYR A 57 5.47 7.78 10.48
C TYR A 57 6.94 8.19 10.39
N ARG A 58 7.66 8.11 11.51
CA ARG A 58 9.06 8.53 11.61
C ARG A 58 9.31 9.96 11.11
N GLY A 59 8.36 10.86 11.42
CA GLY A 59 8.48 12.27 11.06
C GLY A 59 8.10 12.62 9.62
N SER A 60 7.69 11.65 8.82
CA SER A 60 7.27 11.89 7.44
C SER A 60 5.81 11.55 7.25
N GLU A 61 5.12 12.31 6.43
CA GLU A 61 3.70 12.10 6.19
C GLU A 61 3.46 10.85 5.35
N ILE A 62 2.56 9.99 5.82
CA ILE A 62 2.09 8.84 5.05
C ILE A 62 1.21 9.35 3.92
N ARG A 63 1.47 8.90 2.70
CA ARG A 63 0.73 9.22 1.50
C ARG A 63 -0.11 8.04 1.05
N LYS A 64 -1.12 8.30 0.22
CA LYS A 64 -2.04 7.26 -0.22
C LYS A 64 -2.21 7.23 -1.73
N ILE A 65 -2.39 6.00 -2.24
CA ILE A 65 -2.72 5.72 -3.64
C ILE A 65 -4.05 5.00 -3.65
N VAL A 66 -5.07 5.63 -4.21
CA VAL A 66 -6.39 4.98 -4.31
C VAL A 66 -6.38 4.02 -5.49
N MET A 67 -6.53 2.74 -5.20
CA MET A 67 -6.58 1.64 -6.18
C MET A 67 -7.80 0.78 -5.86
N ARG A 68 -8.98 1.25 -6.20
CA ARG A 68 -10.25 0.60 -5.82
C ARG A 68 -10.24 -0.90 -6.10
N PRO A 69 -10.65 -1.73 -5.13
CA PRO A 69 -11.29 -1.40 -3.84
C PRO A 69 -10.32 -1.13 -2.69
N SER A 70 -9.05 -0.94 -2.94
CA SER A 70 -8.02 -0.77 -1.92
C SER A 70 -7.37 0.60 -1.96
N ILE A 71 -6.65 0.91 -0.90
CA ILE A 71 -5.78 2.09 -0.80
C ILE A 71 -4.40 1.59 -0.38
N VAL A 72 -3.38 2.00 -1.12
CA VAL A 72 -1.98 1.73 -0.77
C VAL A 72 -1.43 2.91 0.02
N PHE A 73 -0.77 2.63 1.12
CA PHE A 73 -0.15 3.64 1.99
C PHE A 73 1.36 3.49 1.96
N PHE A 74 2.05 4.61 1.76
CA PHE A 74 3.51 4.63 1.71
C PHE A 74 4.06 5.89 2.37
N VAL A 75 5.34 5.88 2.68
CA VAL A 75 6.04 7.02 3.26
C VAL A 75 7.42 7.17 2.59
N VAL A 76 7.89 8.41 2.48
CA VAL A 76 9.23 8.70 1.95
C VAL A 76 10.16 8.95 3.13
N LEU A 77 11.17 8.09 3.28
CA LEU A 77 12.19 8.20 4.32
C LEU A 77 13.56 8.42 3.67
N GLU A 78 14.60 8.59 4.47
CA GLU A 78 15.96 8.86 3.96
C GLU A 78 16.47 7.78 3.01
N ASP A 79 16.17 6.52 3.31
CA ASP A 79 16.65 5.37 2.54
C ASP A 79 15.73 4.96 1.39
N GLY A 80 14.66 5.72 1.14
CA GLY A 80 13.77 5.45 0.01
C GLY A 80 12.31 5.53 0.35
N VAL A 81 11.48 5.03 -0.55
CA VAL A 81 10.04 4.96 -0.40
C VAL A 81 9.68 3.62 0.24
N HIS A 82 8.92 3.68 1.33
CA HIS A 82 8.49 2.48 2.05
C HIS A 82 7.00 2.26 1.81
N ALA A 83 6.64 1.21 1.09
CA ALA A 83 5.26 0.80 0.90
C ALA A 83 4.82 0.02 2.14
N LEU A 84 3.92 0.60 2.94
CA LEU A 84 3.60 0.14 4.29
C LEU A 84 2.42 -0.81 4.36
N ARG A 85 1.28 -0.44 3.79
CA ARG A 85 0.04 -1.20 3.87
C ARG A 85 -0.80 -1.06 2.60
N ALA A 86 -1.62 -2.06 2.31
CA ALA A 86 -2.66 -2.00 1.29
C ALA A 86 -3.97 -2.47 1.93
N LEU A 87 -4.90 -1.56 2.14
CA LEU A 87 -6.11 -1.82 2.92
C LEU A 87 -7.35 -1.56 2.07
N ARG A 88 -8.44 -2.27 2.37
CA ARG A 88 -9.72 -2.01 1.73
C ARG A 88 -10.21 -0.62 2.13
N GLN A 89 -10.89 0.08 1.22
CA GLN A 89 -11.35 1.45 1.45
C GLN A 89 -12.29 1.59 2.65
N GLU A 90 -13.12 0.57 2.90
CA GLU A 90 -14.09 0.60 3.98
C GLU A 90 -13.51 0.29 5.37
N ARG A 91 -12.25 -0.13 5.45
CA ARG A 91 -11.60 -0.36 6.74
C ARG A 91 -11.23 0.97 7.41
N ASN A 92 -11.15 0.95 8.73
CA ASN A 92 -10.68 2.10 9.50
C ASN A 92 -9.15 2.22 9.37
N TRP A 93 -8.69 2.63 8.18
CA TRP A 93 -7.26 2.69 7.86
C TRP A 93 -6.51 3.71 8.73
N SER A 94 -7.16 4.81 9.13
CA SER A 94 -6.47 5.81 9.95
C SER A 94 -6.09 5.24 11.32
N LYS A 95 -6.97 4.45 11.94
CA LYS A 95 -6.67 3.77 13.19
C LYS A 95 -5.54 2.75 13.01
N ILE A 96 -5.59 1.97 11.94
CA ILE A 96 -4.57 0.96 11.63
C ILE A 96 -3.21 1.62 11.47
N LEU A 97 -3.13 2.69 10.69
CA LEU A 97 -1.87 3.40 10.47
C LEU A 97 -1.32 4.06 11.74
N ARG A 98 -2.19 4.57 12.60
CA ARG A 98 -1.76 5.23 13.84
C ARG A 98 -1.27 4.24 14.90
N THR A 99 -1.75 3.00 14.89
CA THR A 99 -1.40 1.99 15.88
C THR A 99 -0.24 1.10 15.44
N GLU A 100 0.03 1.00 14.13
CA GLU A 100 1.15 0.23 13.58
C GLU A 100 2.42 1.07 13.62
N ILE A 101 3.36 0.72 14.50
CA ILE A 101 4.59 1.50 14.65
C ILE A 101 5.85 0.73 14.24
N ASN A 102 5.76 -0.59 14.09
CA ASN A 102 6.87 -1.44 13.71
C ASN A 102 6.54 -2.27 12.47
N TYR A 103 7.08 -1.86 11.34
CA TYR A 103 6.97 -2.62 10.10
C TYR A 103 8.17 -3.56 9.96
N THR A 104 7.96 -4.71 9.32
CA THR A 104 9.01 -5.70 9.06
C THR A 104 9.28 -5.78 7.55
N TYR A 105 10.50 -6.14 7.19
CA TYR A 105 10.92 -6.16 5.78
C TYR A 105 11.51 -7.49 5.34
#